data_b880250f79e951be7099afaaa6660870
#
_entry.id   b880250f79e951be7099afaaa6660870
#
_cell.length_a   1.000
_cell.length_b   1.000
_cell.length_c   1.000
_cell.angle_alpha   90.00
_cell.angle_beta   90.00
_cell.angle_gamma   90.00
#
_symmetry.space_group_name_H-M   'P 1'
#
loop_
_entity.id
_entity.type
_entity.pdbx_description
1 polymer ?
#
loop_
_entity_poly.entity_id
_entity_poly.type
_entity_poly.pdbx_seq_one_letter_code
_entity_poly.pdbx_strand_id
1 'polypeptide(L)'
;MTTEIRRPISRAASTSRSDAWRFASACSTQDPDEFFSTATKDLADNKALCLSCPVITQCLTATLTQESGRYRFGIHGGLTPAQRLALVWEERLHGHRPNLETAQLLVTPRWRYVLYNLSRLTPEAAARRLGEAGIDTDAVTVRLALWWIGRPGNRLRQRVTRKEPETNRLLRLHTPLIRQLRALGATHQDVAAYFGAPEPLVGRAVARLEKADRAALETTEMEMAA
;
A
#
# COMPACT_ATOMS: atom_id res chain seq x y z
N MET A 1 -2.40 -19.28 -54.60
CA MET A 1 -1.31 -18.95 -53.65
C MET A 1 -1.30 -17.43 -53.45
N THR A 2 -1.99 -16.94 -52.45
CA THR A 2 -2.13 -15.51 -52.16
C THR A 2 -1.27 -15.21 -50.96
N THR A 3 -0.16 -14.52 -51.20
CA THR A 3 0.80 -14.11 -50.18
C THR A 3 0.25 -12.89 -49.44
N GLU A 4 -0.20 -13.09 -48.20
CA GLU A 4 -0.69 -12.03 -47.33
C GLU A 4 0.51 -11.25 -46.79
N ILE A 5 0.71 -10.04 -47.29
CA ILE A 5 1.76 -9.10 -46.84
C ILE A 5 1.28 -8.54 -45.49
N ARG A 6 1.86 -9.06 -44.39
CA ARG A 6 1.73 -8.44 -43.07
C ARG A 6 2.36 -7.04 -43.11
N ARG A 7 1.52 -6.02 -43.01
CA ARG A 7 1.99 -4.64 -42.78
C ARG A 7 2.63 -4.54 -41.42
N PRO A 8 3.83 -3.96 -41.29
CA PRO A 8 4.41 -3.68 -39.99
C PRO A 8 3.54 -2.63 -39.30
N ILE A 9 3.07 -2.95 -38.09
CA ILE A 9 2.41 -2.00 -37.21
C ILE A 9 3.50 -1.05 -36.69
N SER A 10 3.74 0.03 -37.42
CA SER A 10 4.52 1.14 -36.92
C SER A 10 3.67 1.86 -35.86
N ARG A 11 3.76 1.40 -34.64
CA ARG A 11 3.27 2.10 -33.47
C ARG A 11 4.24 3.24 -33.19
N ALA A 12 4.12 4.32 -33.94
CA ALA A 12 4.67 5.61 -33.51
C ALA A 12 3.90 6.00 -32.24
N ALA A 13 4.46 5.61 -31.08
CA ALA A 13 4.00 6.12 -29.81
C ALA A 13 4.30 7.61 -29.82
N SER A 14 3.28 8.42 -30.02
CA SER A 14 3.34 9.84 -29.66
C SER A 14 3.45 9.89 -28.15
N THR A 15 4.70 9.86 -27.65
CA THR A 15 4.99 10.17 -26.24
C THR A 15 4.57 11.63 -26.04
N SER A 16 3.42 11.80 -25.38
CA SER A 16 3.00 13.15 -25.01
C SER A 16 4.11 13.77 -24.12
N ARG A 17 4.29 15.08 -24.15
CA ARG A 17 5.25 15.78 -23.27
C ARG A 17 5.08 15.39 -21.81
N SER A 18 3.90 14.92 -21.41
CA SER A 18 3.57 14.42 -20.06
C SER A 18 4.31 13.12 -19.67
N ASP A 19 4.83 12.34 -20.63
CA ASP A 19 5.49 11.05 -20.35
C ASP A 19 7.03 11.11 -20.49
N ALA A 20 7.59 12.27 -20.80
CA ALA A 20 9.04 12.44 -20.99
C ALA A 20 9.86 12.07 -19.74
N TRP A 21 9.29 12.18 -18.54
CA TRP A 21 9.94 11.77 -17.30
C TRP A 21 10.32 10.27 -17.27
N ARG A 22 9.63 9.42 -18.04
CA ARG A 22 9.91 7.97 -18.10
C ARG A 22 11.33 7.66 -18.58
N PHE A 23 11.89 8.50 -19.45
CA PHE A 23 13.27 8.35 -19.92
C PHE A 23 14.31 8.65 -18.84
N ALA A 24 13.95 9.42 -17.81
CA ALA A 24 14.80 9.69 -16.66
C ALA A 24 14.67 8.64 -15.55
N SER A 25 13.84 7.60 -15.73
CA SER A 25 13.67 6.57 -14.71
C SER A 25 14.90 5.67 -14.61
N ALA A 26 15.27 5.31 -13.37
CA ALA A 26 16.40 4.41 -13.12
C ALA A 26 16.20 3.02 -13.73
N CYS A 27 14.97 2.61 -13.99
CA CYS A 27 14.62 1.33 -14.60
C CYS A 27 14.54 1.37 -16.15
N SER A 28 14.82 2.51 -16.79
CA SER A 28 14.66 2.67 -18.25
C SER A 28 15.52 1.72 -19.09
N THR A 29 16.60 1.19 -18.52
CA THR A 29 17.54 0.27 -19.15
C THR A 29 17.46 -1.16 -18.61
N GLN A 30 16.55 -1.44 -17.68
CA GLN A 30 16.36 -2.75 -17.07
C GLN A 30 15.36 -3.59 -17.86
N ASP A 31 15.42 -4.90 -17.71
CA ASP A 31 14.38 -5.79 -18.25
C ASP A 31 13.06 -5.52 -17.51
N PRO A 32 11.99 -5.15 -18.23
CA PRO A 32 10.68 -4.90 -17.60
C PRO A 32 10.15 -6.11 -16.83
N ASP A 33 10.45 -7.33 -17.24
CA ASP A 33 9.93 -8.55 -16.63
C ASP A 33 10.46 -8.76 -15.20
N GLU A 34 11.64 -8.23 -14.87
CA GLU A 34 12.19 -8.29 -13.51
C GLU A 34 11.28 -7.60 -12.48
N PHE A 35 10.54 -6.57 -12.88
CA PHE A 35 9.63 -5.83 -11.98
C PHE A 35 8.33 -6.57 -11.67
N PHE A 36 8.08 -7.69 -12.33
CA PHE A 36 6.92 -8.57 -12.08
C PHE A 36 7.29 -9.80 -11.22
N SER A 37 8.57 -9.98 -10.89
CA SER A 37 9.01 -11.07 -10.01
C SER A 37 8.37 -10.97 -8.62
N THR A 38 8.02 -12.13 -8.07
CA THR A 38 7.52 -12.29 -6.68
C THR A 38 8.60 -12.78 -5.73
N ALA A 39 9.80 -13.09 -6.22
CA ALA A 39 10.92 -13.53 -5.40
C ALA A 39 11.39 -12.41 -4.47
N THR A 40 11.61 -12.74 -3.21
CA THR A 40 11.94 -11.75 -2.16
C THR A 40 13.19 -10.94 -2.48
N LYS A 41 14.20 -11.56 -3.11
CA LYS A 41 15.43 -10.88 -3.50
C LYS A 41 15.13 -9.83 -4.57
N ASP A 42 14.46 -10.22 -5.64
CA ASP A 42 14.14 -9.33 -6.76
C ASP A 42 13.26 -8.16 -6.33
N LEU A 43 12.32 -8.43 -5.43
CA LEU A 43 11.50 -7.38 -4.80
C LEU A 43 12.34 -6.37 -4.03
N ALA A 44 13.38 -6.81 -3.31
CA ALA A 44 14.25 -5.92 -2.55
C ALA A 44 15.14 -5.09 -3.48
N ASP A 45 15.73 -5.73 -4.51
CA ASP A 45 16.61 -5.09 -5.48
C ASP A 45 15.85 -4.04 -6.31
N ASN A 46 14.66 -4.38 -6.81
CA ASN A 46 13.80 -3.47 -7.56
C ASN A 46 13.33 -2.28 -6.72
N LYS A 47 13.03 -2.49 -5.45
CA LYS A 47 12.70 -1.40 -4.53
C LYS A 47 13.89 -0.49 -4.26
N ALA A 48 15.08 -1.04 -4.11
CA ALA A 48 16.30 -0.26 -3.93
C ALA A 48 16.58 0.61 -5.17
N LEU A 49 16.40 0.06 -6.37
CA LEU A 49 16.49 0.81 -7.63
C LEU A 49 15.47 1.94 -7.69
N CYS A 50 14.20 1.66 -7.35
CA CYS A 50 13.16 2.69 -7.31
C CYS A 50 13.47 3.79 -6.29
N LEU A 51 14.06 3.45 -5.13
CA LEU A 51 14.39 4.43 -4.10
C LEU A 51 15.48 5.42 -4.56
N SER A 52 16.38 4.99 -5.47
CA SER A 52 17.39 5.85 -6.09
C SER A 52 16.87 6.61 -7.32
N CYS A 53 15.65 6.33 -7.76
CA CYS A 53 15.10 6.88 -9.00
C CYS A 53 14.71 8.36 -8.84
N PRO A 54 15.22 9.25 -9.71
CA PRO A 54 14.91 10.69 -9.62
C PRO A 54 13.44 11.02 -9.89
N VAL A 55 12.71 10.09 -10.51
CA VAL A 55 11.30 10.27 -10.93
C VAL A 55 10.33 9.35 -10.17
N ILE A 56 10.72 8.88 -8.96
CA ILE A 56 9.91 7.96 -8.17
C ILE A 56 8.51 8.50 -7.86
N THR A 57 8.39 9.79 -7.56
CA THR A 57 7.11 10.45 -7.25
C THR A 57 6.23 10.58 -8.48
N GLN A 58 6.79 10.95 -9.62
CA GLN A 58 6.07 11.01 -10.89
C GLN A 58 5.57 9.62 -11.30
N CYS A 59 6.42 8.60 -11.15
CA CYS A 59 6.07 7.21 -11.41
C CYS A 59 4.90 6.77 -10.51
N LEU A 60 4.98 7.03 -9.20
CA LEU A 60 3.91 6.65 -8.28
C LEU A 60 2.60 7.38 -8.59
N THR A 61 2.66 8.69 -8.83
CA THR A 61 1.49 9.50 -9.18
C THR A 61 0.81 9.00 -10.46
N ALA A 62 1.59 8.78 -11.52
CA ALA A 62 1.07 8.28 -12.79
C ALA A 62 0.41 6.90 -12.61
N THR A 63 1.06 6.01 -11.86
CA THR A 63 0.54 4.66 -11.60
C THR A 63 -0.77 4.70 -10.82
N LEU A 64 -0.84 5.46 -9.72
CA LEU A 64 -2.06 5.58 -8.91
C LEU A 64 -3.22 6.23 -9.67
N THR A 65 -2.92 7.07 -10.66
CA THR A 65 -3.93 7.70 -11.51
C THR A 65 -4.45 6.75 -12.60
N GLN A 66 -3.58 5.91 -13.15
CA GLN A 66 -3.91 5.01 -14.26
C GLN A 66 -4.48 3.66 -13.82
N GLU A 67 -4.06 3.17 -12.65
CA GLU A 67 -4.53 1.89 -12.11
C GLU A 67 -5.99 2.01 -11.65
N SER A 68 -6.88 1.24 -12.26
CA SER A 68 -8.27 1.12 -11.86
C SER A 68 -8.55 -0.25 -11.25
N GLY A 69 -9.41 -0.27 -10.21
CA GLY A 69 -9.87 -1.53 -9.61
C GLY A 69 -8.74 -2.33 -8.95
N ARG A 70 -8.79 -3.66 -9.15
CA ARG A 70 -7.88 -4.63 -8.51
C ARG A 70 -6.70 -5.03 -9.37
N TYR A 71 -6.66 -4.63 -10.62
CA TYR A 71 -5.62 -5.02 -11.57
C TYR A 71 -4.39 -4.14 -11.38
N ARG A 72 -3.51 -4.58 -10.47
CA ARG A 72 -2.22 -3.97 -10.19
C ARG A 72 -1.13 -5.01 -10.36
N PHE A 73 -0.11 -4.67 -11.12
CA PHE A 73 0.99 -5.58 -11.41
C PHE A 73 2.33 -4.88 -11.18
N GLY A 74 3.36 -5.67 -10.95
CA GLY A 74 4.74 -5.21 -10.86
C GLY A 74 5.01 -4.17 -9.76
N ILE A 75 6.26 -3.75 -9.67
CA ILE A 75 6.71 -2.68 -8.77
C ILE A 75 6.70 -1.36 -9.54
N HIS A 76 5.94 -0.39 -9.04
CA HIS A 76 5.92 0.96 -9.57
C HIS A 76 6.03 1.99 -8.44
N GLY A 77 6.84 3.04 -8.65
CA GLY A 77 7.07 4.06 -7.63
C GLY A 77 7.58 3.49 -6.31
N GLY A 78 8.36 2.39 -6.36
CA GLY A 78 8.91 1.71 -5.19
C GLY A 78 7.90 0.90 -4.36
N LEU A 79 6.67 0.71 -4.84
CA LEU A 79 5.61 0.00 -4.15
C LEU A 79 5.18 -1.26 -4.89
N THR A 80 4.90 -2.31 -4.11
CA THR A 80 4.24 -3.53 -4.60
C THR A 80 2.77 -3.25 -4.94
N PRO A 81 2.10 -4.12 -5.73
CA PRO A 81 0.66 -4.02 -5.99
C PRO A 81 -0.18 -3.90 -4.72
N ALA A 82 0.10 -4.72 -3.70
CA ALA A 82 -0.60 -4.69 -2.42
C ALA A 82 -0.40 -3.36 -1.66
N GLN A 83 0.81 -2.79 -1.68
CA GLN A 83 1.10 -1.50 -1.04
C GLN A 83 0.39 -0.35 -1.75
N ARG A 84 0.33 -0.36 -3.09
CA ARG A 84 -0.44 0.65 -3.85
C ARG A 84 -1.93 0.55 -3.60
N LEU A 85 -2.46 -0.67 -3.51
CA LEU A 85 -3.86 -0.88 -3.14
C LEU A 85 -4.15 -0.36 -1.72
N ALA A 86 -3.27 -0.66 -0.75
CA ALA A 86 -3.39 -0.16 0.61
C ALA A 86 -3.37 1.38 0.66
N LEU A 87 -2.53 2.03 -0.19
CA LEU A 87 -2.46 3.48 -0.26
C LEU A 87 -3.78 4.11 -0.76
N VAL A 88 -4.43 3.49 -1.74
CA VAL A 88 -5.77 3.91 -2.21
C VAL A 88 -6.82 3.81 -1.09
N TRP A 89 -6.75 2.78 -0.26
CA TRP A 89 -7.65 2.66 0.90
C TRP A 89 -7.33 3.67 2.00
N GLU A 90 -6.06 4.02 2.21
CA GLU A 90 -5.69 5.13 3.09
C GLU A 90 -6.29 6.46 2.61
N GLU A 91 -6.20 6.76 1.32
CA GLU A 91 -6.81 7.95 0.74
C GLU A 91 -8.33 7.99 0.98
N ARG A 92 -9.02 6.87 0.79
CA ARG A 92 -10.47 6.77 1.02
C ARG A 92 -10.86 6.91 2.49
N LEU A 93 -10.04 6.38 3.40
CA LEU A 93 -10.28 6.44 4.84
C LEU A 93 -10.05 7.83 5.43
N HIS A 94 -9.05 8.54 4.94
CA HIS A 94 -8.59 9.81 5.52
C HIS A 94 -8.94 11.03 4.66
N GLY A 95 -9.41 10.82 3.42
CA GLY A 95 -9.81 11.89 2.51
C GLY A 95 -8.66 12.69 1.89
N HIS A 96 -7.41 12.22 2.05
CA HIS A 96 -6.23 12.89 1.49
C HIS A 96 -5.17 11.90 1.02
N ARG A 97 -4.35 12.33 0.07
CA ARG A 97 -3.19 11.61 -0.44
C ARG A 97 -1.95 11.87 0.42
N PRO A 98 -0.96 10.95 0.40
CA PRO A 98 0.33 11.22 1.04
C PRO A 98 1.02 12.42 0.40
N ASN A 99 1.72 13.19 1.21
CA ASN A 99 2.63 14.20 0.70
C ASN A 99 3.92 13.54 0.18
N LEU A 100 4.06 13.48 -1.15
CA LEU A 100 5.17 12.76 -1.79
C LEU A 100 6.52 13.45 -1.57
N GLU A 101 6.56 14.78 -1.48
CA GLU A 101 7.78 15.55 -1.22
C GLU A 101 8.28 15.29 0.20
N THR A 102 7.38 15.34 1.18
CA THR A 102 7.71 14.98 2.56
C THR A 102 8.14 13.51 2.68
N ALA A 103 7.48 12.60 1.97
CA ALA A 103 7.90 11.20 1.94
C ALA A 103 9.31 11.03 1.36
N GLN A 104 9.66 11.75 0.28
CA GLN A 104 11.02 11.78 -0.27
C GLN A 104 12.03 12.36 0.73
N LEU A 105 11.69 13.44 1.41
CA LEU A 105 12.53 14.02 2.47
C LEU A 105 12.84 12.98 3.56
N LEU A 106 11.83 12.26 4.02
CA LEU A 106 11.96 11.25 5.09
C LEU A 106 12.85 10.07 4.73
N VAL A 107 13.04 9.76 3.44
CA VAL A 107 13.91 8.66 2.99
C VAL A 107 15.34 9.12 2.66
N THR A 108 15.64 10.42 2.73
CA THR A 108 17.01 10.93 2.60
C THR A 108 17.91 10.40 3.73
N PRO A 109 19.22 10.30 3.54
CA PRO A 109 20.14 9.73 4.54
C PRO A 109 19.98 10.32 5.94
N ARG A 110 19.74 11.66 6.03
CA ARG A 110 19.53 12.38 7.29
C ARG A 110 18.32 11.87 8.06
N TRP A 111 17.18 11.71 7.40
CA TRP A 111 15.91 11.36 8.05
C TRP A 111 15.63 9.87 8.05
N ARG A 112 16.23 9.12 7.14
CA ARG A 112 16.06 7.66 7.03
C ARG A 112 16.41 6.93 8.32
N TYR A 113 17.45 7.35 9.03
CA TYR A 113 17.82 6.79 10.31
C TYR A 113 16.74 7.05 11.39
N VAL A 114 16.22 8.27 11.44
CA VAL A 114 15.12 8.64 12.35
C VAL A 114 13.88 7.81 12.02
N LEU A 115 13.48 7.79 10.77
CA LEU A 115 12.33 7.02 10.29
C LEU A 115 12.48 5.52 10.60
N TYR A 116 13.68 4.97 10.43
CA TYR A 116 13.99 3.58 10.78
C TYR A 116 13.73 3.28 12.25
N ASN A 117 14.17 4.15 13.15
CA ASN A 117 13.95 4.00 14.60
C ASN A 117 12.46 4.15 14.95
N LEU A 118 11.74 5.03 14.27
CA LEU A 118 10.30 5.23 14.44
C LEU A 118 9.47 4.09 13.84
N SER A 119 10.05 3.20 13.01
CA SER A 119 9.34 2.09 12.36
C SER A 119 8.74 1.06 13.34
N ARG A 120 9.09 1.13 14.62
CA ARG A 120 8.50 0.33 15.70
C ARG A 120 7.17 0.90 16.21
N LEU A 121 6.91 2.15 15.96
CA LEU A 121 5.68 2.85 16.30
C LEU A 121 4.61 2.62 15.23
N THR A 122 3.37 2.97 15.55
CA THR A 122 2.34 3.10 14.50
C THR A 122 2.64 4.34 13.65
N PRO A 123 2.20 4.39 12.38
CA PRO A 123 2.41 5.56 11.53
C PRO A 123 1.91 6.87 12.16
N GLU A 124 0.79 6.83 12.88
CA GLU A 124 0.24 7.99 13.59
C GLU A 124 1.17 8.47 14.73
N ALA A 125 1.70 7.54 15.51
CA ALA A 125 2.65 7.86 16.58
C ALA A 125 3.99 8.36 16.00
N ALA A 126 4.44 7.80 14.89
CA ALA A 126 5.64 8.24 14.19
C ALA A 126 5.46 9.64 13.60
N ALA A 127 4.29 9.94 13.00
CA ALA A 127 3.98 11.26 12.47
C ALA A 127 3.99 12.33 13.58
N ARG A 128 3.39 12.05 14.76
CA ARG A 128 3.47 12.97 15.90
C ARG A 128 4.91 13.24 16.33
N ARG A 129 5.76 12.21 16.42
CA ARG A 129 7.18 12.38 16.78
C ARG A 129 7.97 13.18 15.76
N LEU A 130 7.65 13.04 14.47
CA LEU A 130 8.24 13.84 13.41
C LEU A 130 7.77 15.30 13.50
N GLY A 131 6.49 15.54 13.83
CA GLY A 131 5.95 16.87 14.10
C GLY A 131 6.67 17.57 15.27
N GLU A 132 6.93 16.85 16.37
CA GLU A 132 7.73 17.34 17.49
C GLU A 132 9.18 17.72 17.07
N ALA A 133 9.70 17.07 16.02
CA ALA A 133 11.01 17.37 15.42
C ALA A 133 10.95 18.45 14.30
N GLY A 134 9.81 19.09 14.11
CA GLY A 134 9.61 20.18 13.12
C GLY A 134 9.29 19.70 11.70
N ILE A 135 8.93 18.42 11.50
CA ILE A 135 8.48 17.92 10.21
C ILE A 135 6.97 17.74 10.23
N ASP A 136 6.28 18.62 9.52
CA ASP A 136 4.84 18.51 9.29
C ASP A 136 4.57 17.31 8.35
N THR A 137 3.92 16.29 8.91
CA THR A 137 3.62 15.03 8.20
C THR A 137 2.44 14.30 8.84
N ASP A 138 1.81 13.44 8.06
CA ASP A 138 0.70 12.61 8.47
C ASP A 138 1.05 11.11 8.44
N ALA A 139 0.14 10.29 8.96
CA ALA A 139 0.33 8.84 9.04
C ALA A 139 0.45 8.16 7.66
N VAL A 140 -0.26 8.67 6.65
CA VAL A 140 -0.26 8.10 5.28
C VAL A 140 1.09 8.34 4.64
N THR A 141 1.62 9.56 4.77
CA THR A 141 2.96 9.97 4.29
C THR A 141 4.07 9.16 4.98
N VAL A 142 4.00 9.02 6.31
CA VAL A 142 4.96 8.20 7.06
C VAL A 142 4.91 6.74 6.62
N ARG A 143 3.73 6.18 6.41
CA ARG A 143 3.57 4.80 5.93
C ARG A 143 4.20 4.61 4.56
N LEU A 144 3.98 5.54 3.62
CA LEU A 144 4.61 5.52 2.31
C LEU A 144 6.15 5.51 2.44
N ALA A 145 6.71 6.43 3.23
CA ALA A 145 8.15 6.51 3.45
C ALA A 145 8.72 5.22 4.10
N LEU A 146 8.00 4.61 5.05
CA LEU A 146 8.37 3.32 5.63
C LEU A 146 8.40 2.20 4.59
N TRP A 147 7.43 2.14 3.70
CA TRP A 147 7.42 1.17 2.62
C TRP A 147 8.59 1.36 1.65
N TRP A 148 8.95 2.59 1.35
CA TRP A 148 10.10 2.89 0.51
C TRP A 148 11.42 2.40 1.12
N ILE A 149 11.62 2.53 2.42
CA ILE A 149 12.82 2.00 3.08
C ILE A 149 12.73 0.50 3.43
N GLY A 150 11.77 -0.22 2.83
CA GLY A 150 11.61 -1.67 3.03
C GLY A 150 11.09 -2.08 4.41
N ARG A 151 10.50 -1.13 5.16
CA ARG A 151 9.85 -1.45 6.43
C ARG A 151 8.36 -1.72 6.20
N PRO A 152 7.82 -2.78 6.81
CA PRO A 152 6.38 -2.94 6.82
C PRO A 152 5.82 -1.77 7.60
N GLY A 153 5.10 -0.87 6.94
CA GLY A 153 4.27 0.15 7.59
C GLY A 153 3.11 -0.50 8.34
N ASN A 154 3.38 -1.61 9.00
CA ASN A 154 2.41 -2.60 9.42
C ASN A 154 1.94 -2.32 10.84
N ARG A 155 0.66 -2.00 10.97
CA ARG A 155 -0.06 -1.93 12.24
C ARG A 155 -0.06 -3.26 13.02
N LEU A 156 0.33 -4.39 12.39
CA LEU A 156 0.29 -5.73 12.98
C LEU A 156 1.49 -6.11 13.85
N ARG A 157 2.59 -5.33 13.88
CA ARG A 157 3.78 -5.64 14.67
C ARG A 157 3.70 -5.21 16.14
N GLN A 158 2.55 -5.33 16.81
CA GLN A 158 2.56 -5.36 18.27
C GLN A 158 3.01 -6.74 18.77
N ARG A 159 3.78 -6.76 19.88
CA ARG A 159 4.38 -7.96 20.47
C ARG A 159 3.41 -9.13 20.45
N VAL A 160 3.76 -10.18 19.70
CA VAL A 160 3.07 -11.47 19.73
C VAL A 160 3.31 -12.10 21.08
N THR A 161 2.33 -12.12 21.94
CA THR A 161 2.28 -13.15 22.99
C THR A 161 1.99 -14.47 22.27
N ARG A 162 2.88 -15.42 22.39
CA ARG A 162 2.96 -16.68 21.60
C ARG A 162 1.70 -17.58 21.64
N LYS A 163 0.64 -17.16 22.34
CA LYS A 163 -0.57 -17.96 22.62
C LYS A 163 -1.87 -17.47 21.96
N GLU A 164 -1.90 -16.25 21.40
CA GLU A 164 -3.15 -15.74 20.79
C GLU A 164 -3.19 -16.07 19.29
N PRO A 165 -4.28 -16.70 18.78
CA PRO A 165 -4.46 -16.88 17.35
C PRO A 165 -4.41 -15.54 16.60
N GLU A 166 -3.71 -15.48 15.46
CA GLU A 166 -3.53 -14.24 14.68
C GLU A 166 -4.88 -13.61 14.29
N THR A 167 -5.90 -14.41 14.03
CA THR A 167 -7.26 -13.94 13.74
C THR A 167 -7.85 -13.15 14.90
N ASN A 168 -7.70 -13.64 16.14
CA ASN A 168 -8.20 -12.96 17.33
C ASN A 168 -7.45 -11.65 17.57
N ARG A 169 -6.13 -11.68 17.34
CA ARG A 169 -5.28 -10.49 17.44
C ARG A 169 -5.68 -9.42 16.43
N LEU A 170 -5.93 -9.80 15.17
CA LEU A 170 -6.41 -8.89 14.13
C LEU A 170 -7.73 -8.23 14.56
N LEU A 171 -8.68 -9.01 15.03
CA LEU A 171 -9.98 -8.51 15.51
C LEU A 171 -9.80 -7.58 16.71
N ARG A 172 -9.12 -8.02 17.77
CA ARG A 172 -8.94 -7.23 18.99
C ARG A 172 -8.32 -5.85 18.72
N LEU A 173 -7.35 -5.78 17.81
CA LEU A 173 -6.62 -4.55 17.53
C LEU A 173 -7.28 -3.65 16.49
N HIS A 174 -8.06 -4.22 15.56
CA HIS A 174 -8.43 -3.50 14.35
C HIS A 174 -9.92 -3.62 13.96
N THR A 175 -10.78 -4.15 14.83
CA THR A 175 -12.24 -4.25 14.55
C THR A 175 -12.86 -2.96 14.04
N PRO A 176 -12.65 -1.77 14.64
CA PRO A 176 -13.27 -0.55 14.14
C PRO A 176 -12.82 -0.22 12.71
N LEU A 177 -11.54 -0.38 12.44
CA LEU A 177 -10.97 -0.08 11.12
C LEU A 177 -11.42 -1.10 10.05
N ILE A 178 -11.53 -2.38 10.42
CA ILE A 178 -12.08 -3.40 9.52
C ILE A 178 -13.52 -3.05 9.15
N ARG A 179 -14.35 -2.64 10.13
CA ARG A 179 -15.72 -2.19 9.86
C ARG A 179 -15.76 -0.98 8.93
N GLN A 180 -14.93 0.02 9.15
CA GLN A 180 -14.83 1.19 8.26
C GLN A 180 -14.45 0.80 6.83
N LEU A 181 -13.42 -0.03 6.64
CA LEU A 181 -13.03 -0.52 5.33
C LEU A 181 -14.17 -1.29 4.65
N ARG A 182 -14.85 -2.16 5.39
CA ARG A 182 -15.99 -2.92 4.86
C ARG A 182 -17.18 -2.02 4.51
N ALA A 183 -17.48 -1.01 5.29
CA ALA A 183 -18.52 -0.01 5.00
C ALA A 183 -18.20 0.80 3.73
N LEU A 184 -16.92 1.03 3.44
CA LEU A 184 -16.46 1.66 2.19
C LEU A 184 -16.42 0.69 1.00
N GLY A 185 -16.85 -0.57 1.16
CA GLY A 185 -16.90 -1.58 0.11
C GLY A 185 -15.60 -2.36 -0.09
N ALA A 186 -14.65 -2.30 0.85
CA ALA A 186 -13.42 -3.10 0.77
C ALA A 186 -13.73 -4.60 0.81
N THR A 187 -13.08 -5.37 -0.04
CA THR A 187 -13.16 -6.84 -0.04
C THR A 187 -12.18 -7.44 0.98
N HIS A 188 -12.23 -8.75 1.18
CA HIS A 188 -11.25 -9.44 2.04
C HIS A 188 -9.83 -9.25 1.54
N GLN A 189 -9.63 -9.25 0.22
CA GLN A 189 -8.33 -9.00 -0.42
C GLN A 189 -7.84 -7.56 -0.17
N ASP A 190 -8.74 -6.58 -0.24
CA ASP A 190 -8.41 -5.18 0.04
C ASP A 190 -7.99 -5.00 1.50
N VAL A 191 -8.75 -5.60 2.44
CA VAL A 191 -8.41 -5.58 3.87
C VAL A 191 -7.09 -6.31 4.13
N ALA A 192 -6.84 -7.43 3.45
CA ALA A 192 -5.58 -8.18 3.54
C ALA A 192 -4.40 -7.32 3.06
N ALA A 193 -4.52 -6.67 1.91
CA ALA A 193 -3.52 -5.75 1.39
C ALA A 193 -3.28 -4.58 2.34
N TYR A 194 -4.35 -3.99 2.88
CA TYR A 194 -4.26 -2.87 3.81
C TYR A 194 -3.47 -3.20 5.08
N PHE A 195 -3.69 -4.38 5.66
CA PHE A 195 -2.96 -4.84 6.85
C PHE A 195 -1.65 -5.55 6.54
N GLY A 196 -1.36 -5.87 5.28
CA GLY A 196 -0.22 -6.71 4.89
C GLY A 196 -0.34 -8.13 5.50
N ALA A 197 -1.56 -8.65 5.59
CA ALA A 197 -1.87 -9.94 6.19
C ALA A 197 -2.30 -10.96 5.12
N PRO A 198 -2.15 -12.27 5.36
CA PRO A 198 -2.68 -13.29 4.44
C PRO A 198 -4.21 -13.19 4.30
N GLU A 199 -4.71 -13.24 3.07
CA GLU A 199 -6.14 -13.14 2.78
C GLU A 199 -6.98 -14.19 3.54
N PRO A 200 -6.58 -15.48 3.67
CA PRO A 200 -7.35 -16.45 4.44
C PRO A 200 -7.48 -16.10 5.93
N LEU A 201 -6.49 -15.41 6.50
CA LEU A 201 -6.54 -14.92 7.87
C LEU A 201 -7.61 -13.83 8.01
N VAL A 202 -7.57 -12.86 7.10
CA VAL A 202 -8.52 -11.75 7.06
C VAL A 202 -9.94 -12.24 6.80
N GLY A 203 -10.12 -13.17 5.86
CA GLY A 203 -11.43 -13.77 5.57
C GLY A 203 -12.07 -14.40 6.83
N ARG A 204 -11.29 -15.17 7.61
CA ARG A 204 -11.77 -15.72 8.88
C ARG A 204 -12.10 -14.62 9.92
N ALA A 205 -11.30 -13.57 9.99
CA ALA A 205 -11.54 -12.47 10.91
C ALA A 205 -12.82 -11.71 10.56
N VAL A 206 -12.99 -11.35 9.29
CA VAL A 206 -14.18 -10.63 8.81
C VAL A 206 -15.44 -11.47 8.98
N ALA A 207 -15.42 -12.75 8.61
CA ALA A 207 -16.56 -13.63 8.79
C ALA A 207 -17.01 -13.77 10.27
N ARG A 208 -16.06 -13.82 11.21
CA ARG A 208 -16.38 -13.80 12.64
C ARG A 208 -16.98 -12.49 13.09
N LEU A 209 -16.46 -11.37 12.60
CA LEU A 209 -16.95 -10.04 12.90
C LEU A 209 -18.40 -9.87 12.39
N GLU A 210 -18.65 -10.21 11.13
CA GLU A 210 -19.97 -10.13 10.51
C GLU A 210 -21.01 -11.02 11.21
N LYS A 211 -20.57 -12.20 11.69
CA LYS A 211 -21.43 -13.09 12.50
C LYS A 211 -21.76 -12.46 13.85
N ALA A 212 -20.79 -11.84 14.53
CA ALA A 212 -21.01 -11.20 15.82
C ALA A 212 -21.91 -9.95 15.68
N ASP A 213 -21.70 -9.16 14.63
CA ASP A 213 -22.53 -7.97 14.36
C ASP A 213 -23.98 -8.35 14.06
N ARG A 214 -24.23 -9.44 13.33
CA ARG A 214 -25.57 -9.95 13.05
C ARG A 214 -26.27 -10.44 14.32
N ALA A 215 -25.57 -11.21 15.16
CA ALA A 215 -26.14 -11.67 16.44
C ALA A 215 -26.49 -10.50 17.37
N ALA A 216 -25.68 -9.42 17.38
CA ALA A 216 -25.97 -8.23 18.16
C ALA A 216 -27.22 -7.51 17.67
N LEU A 217 -27.43 -7.42 16.36
CA LEU A 217 -28.63 -6.83 15.76
C LEU A 217 -29.89 -7.64 16.13
N GLU A 218 -29.86 -8.95 15.99
CA GLU A 218 -30.96 -9.84 16.34
C GLU A 218 -31.38 -9.68 17.83
N THR A 219 -30.38 -9.58 18.72
CA THR A 219 -30.62 -9.36 20.15
C THR A 219 -31.32 -8.01 20.41
N THR A 220 -30.85 -6.93 19.77
CA THR A 220 -31.43 -5.59 19.91
C THR A 220 -32.86 -5.53 19.38
N GLU A 221 -33.14 -6.18 18.24
CA GLU A 221 -34.50 -6.26 17.69
C GLU A 221 -35.46 -7.03 18.63
N MET A 222 -34.98 -8.11 19.26
CA MET A 222 -35.78 -8.85 20.26
C MET A 222 -36.08 -8.03 21.52
N GLU A 223 -35.08 -7.26 22.01
CA GLU A 223 -35.26 -6.37 23.17
C GLU A 223 -36.22 -5.20 22.89
N MET A 224 -36.23 -4.69 21.65
CA MET A 224 -37.17 -3.62 21.26
C MET A 224 -38.62 -4.11 21.01
N ALA A 225 -38.79 -5.42 20.76
CA ALA A 225 -40.08 -6.02 20.50
C ALA A 225 -40.78 -6.56 21.80
N ALA A 226 -40.09 -6.58 22.93
CA ALA A 226 -40.58 -7.07 24.23
C ALA A 226 -41.08 -5.93 25.12
#